data_886df222e5c362335bbf0d13b98a730a
#
_entry.id   886df222e5c362335bbf0d13b98a730a
#
_cell.length_a   1.000
_cell.length_b   1.000
_cell.length_c   1.000
_cell.angle_alpha   90.00
_cell.angle_beta   90.00
_cell.angle_gamma   90.00
#
_symmetry.space_group_name_H-M   'P 1'
#
loop_
_entity.id
_entity.type
_entity.pdbx_description
1 polymer ?
#
loop_
_entity_poly.entity_id
_entity_poly.type
_entity_poly.pdbx_seq_one_letter_code
_entity_poly.pdbx_strand_id
1 'polypeptide(L)'
;LERKESSEVVHIMQLGDSHTGGDYFTQAYREQMQKRFGNAGIGWLSPGYIKNQRSAQVLMRMNGNWKTRVSRNNPENFPLGGFANQPEPGASIEIVPKQPLFGLQRVTIWTRRNHDDASGGWKLSFPDGEVRDLLAPLTSNWQSSYVMGSAIDLNSFTLRAENNPPELGAIIIDTLAPGVTVDSLGIV
;
A
#
# COMPACT_ATOMS: atom_id res chain seq x y z
N LEU A 1 -17.09 2.10 17.34
CA LEU A 1 -16.28 0.87 17.48
C LEU A 1 -16.41 0.22 18.86
N GLU A 2 -16.35 0.99 19.96
CA GLU A 2 -16.48 0.40 21.33
C GLU A 2 -17.81 -0.32 21.56
N ARG A 3 -18.89 0.17 20.98
CA ARG A 3 -20.21 -0.46 21.06
C ARG A 3 -20.47 -1.56 20.02
N LYS A 4 -19.49 -1.84 19.15
CA LYS A 4 -19.63 -2.77 18.00
C LYS A 4 -20.82 -2.46 17.08
N GLU A 5 -21.28 -1.24 17.08
CA GLU A 5 -22.43 -0.77 16.29
C GLU A 5 -22.02 -0.14 14.95
N SER A 6 -20.70 0.13 14.75
CA SER A 6 -20.17 0.69 13.51
C SER A 6 -19.62 -0.43 12.62
N SER A 7 -20.02 -0.41 11.35
CA SER A 7 -19.44 -1.25 10.29
C SER A 7 -18.25 -0.58 9.57
N GLU A 8 -17.72 0.51 10.13
CA GLU A 8 -16.71 1.33 9.48
C GLU A 8 -15.29 0.84 9.75
N VAL A 9 -14.43 1.05 8.76
CA VAL A 9 -12.98 0.94 8.88
C VAL A 9 -12.42 2.30 9.31
N VAL A 10 -11.67 2.32 10.41
CA VAL A 10 -11.02 3.54 10.91
C VAL A 10 -9.52 3.45 10.67
N HIS A 11 -8.97 4.43 9.93
CA HIS A 11 -7.54 4.58 9.71
C HIS A 11 -6.94 5.52 10.76
N ILE A 12 -5.94 5.02 11.50
CA ILE A 12 -5.13 5.80 12.43
C ILE A 12 -3.76 5.98 11.79
N MET A 13 -3.40 7.22 11.44
CA MET A 13 -2.13 7.53 10.79
C MET A 13 -1.14 8.12 11.79
N GLN A 14 -0.02 7.46 11.98
CA GLN A 14 1.11 7.97 12.74
C GLN A 14 2.12 8.61 11.80
N LEU A 15 2.21 9.94 11.84
CA LEU A 15 3.22 10.71 11.12
C LEU A 15 4.45 10.89 12.00
N GLY A 16 5.64 10.81 11.43
CA GLY A 16 6.88 11.01 12.18
C GLY A 16 8.16 10.89 11.36
N ASP A 17 9.25 10.80 12.06
CA ASP A 17 10.61 10.67 11.52
C ASP A 17 11.05 9.20 11.36
N SER A 18 12.36 8.96 11.40
CA SER A 18 12.98 7.64 11.27
C SER A 18 12.56 6.66 12.38
N HIS A 19 12.21 7.13 13.58
CA HIS A 19 11.70 6.25 14.65
C HIS A 19 10.33 5.66 14.28
N THR A 20 9.46 6.49 13.70
CA THR A 20 8.19 6.02 13.12
C THR A 20 8.45 5.10 11.93
N GLY A 21 9.41 5.45 11.05
CA GLY A 21 9.82 4.59 9.92
C GLY A 21 10.33 3.19 10.33
N GLY A 22 10.79 3.03 11.56
CA GLY A 22 11.15 1.75 12.16
C GLY A 22 9.97 0.83 12.49
N ASP A 23 8.75 1.37 12.55
CA ASP A 23 7.47 0.66 12.79
C ASP A 23 7.43 -0.24 14.06
N TYR A 24 8.32 -0.01 15.03
CA TYR A 24 8.32 -0.80 16.28
C TYR A 24 7.23 -0.34 17.23
N PHE A 25 7.17 0.96 17.50
CA PHE A 25 6.14 1.55 18.35
C PHE A 25 4.76 1.41 17.69
N THR A 26 4.66 1.73 16.40
CA THR A 26 3.42 1.64 15.63
C THR A 26 2.89 0.22 15.60
N GLN A 27 3.79 -0.79 15.49
CA GLN A 27 3.41 -2.19 15.56
C GLN A 27 2.76 -2.55 16.91
N ALA A 28 3.41 -2.19 18.02
CA ALA A 28 2.87 -2.49 19.36
C ALA A 28 1.52 -1.81 19.61
N TYR A 29 1.39 -0.56 19.15
CA TYR A 29 0.13 0.18 19.24
C TYR A 29 -0.96 -0.44 18.33
N ARG A 30 -0.63 -0.80 17.12
CA ARG A 30 -1.53 -1.47 16.16
C ARG A 30 -2.09 -2.76 16.73
N GLU A 31 -1.24 -3.62 17.29
CA GLU A 31 -1.65 -4.90 17.89
C GLU A 31 -2.68 -4.70 19.01
N GLN A 32 -2.47 -3.71 19.86
CA GLN A 32 -3.42 -3.38 20.94
C GLN A 32 -4.74 -2.83 20.42
N MET A 33 -4.68 -1.91 19.44
CA MET A 33 -5.87 -1.29 18.85
C MET A 33 -6.70 -2.31 18.08
N GLN A 34 -6.06 -3.14 17.25
CA GLN A 34 -6.75 -4.18 16.49
C GLN A 34 -7.33 -5.27 17.38
N LYS A 35 -6.65 -5.63 18.47
CA LYS A 35 -7.19 -6.57 19.46
C LYS A 35 -8.46 -6.03 20.14
N ARG A 36 -8.52 -4.73 20.39
CA ARG A 36 -9.66 -4.08 21.09
C ARG A 36 -10.83 -3.79 20.14
N PHE A 37 -10.55 -3.31 18.93
CA PHE A 37 -11.57 -2.72 18.04
C PHE A 37 -11.81 -3.53 16.76
N GLY A 38 -11.06 -4.59 16.53
CA GLY A 38 -11.08 -5.38 15.30
C GLY A 38 -9.97 -5.01 14.32
N ASN A 39 -9.56 -5.99 13.51
CA ASN A 39 -8.52 -5.82 12.49
C ASN A 39 -9.18 -5.49 11.15
N ALA A 40 -9.00 -4.26 10.68
CA ALA A 40 -9.52 -3.80 9.39
C ALA A 40 -8.49 -3.88 8.25
N GLY A 41 -7.38 -4.60 8.46
CA GLY A 41 -6.37 -4.81 7.43
C GLY A 41 -4.98 -4.26 7.78
N ILE A 42 -4.15 -4.18 6.76
CA ILE A 42 -2.76 -3.70 6.87
C ILE A 42 -2.72 -2.17 6.87
N GLY A 43 -3.62 -1.55 6.09
CA GLY A 43 -3.61 -0.11 5.87
C GLY A 43 -2.54 0.33 4.87
N TRP A 44 -1.95 1.50 5.10
CA TRP A 44 -1.01 2.18 4.22
C TRP A 44 0.39 1.54 4.24
N LEU A 45 0.89 1.20 3.06
CA LEU A 45 2.24 0.73 2.83
C LEU A 45 2.98 1.71 1.92
N SER A 46 4.29 1.85 2.12
CA SER A 46 5.17 2.54 1.17
C SER A 46 5.08 1.89 -0.22
N PRO A 47 5.44 2.64 -1.29
CA PRO A 47 5.34 2.16 -2.68
C PRO A 47 6.39 1.11 -3.05
N GLY A 48 6.72 0.22 -2.15
CA GLY A 48 7.71 -0.83 -2.25
C GLY A 48 8.75 -0.76 -1.14
N TYR A 49 9.84 -1.51 -1.29
CA TYR A 49 10.94 -1.48 -0.33
C TYR A 49 11.64 -0.12 -0.37
N ILE A 50 11.70 0.54 0.76
CA ILE A 50 12.44 1.78 0.98
C ILE A 50 13.56 1.50 1.98
N LYS A 51 14.79 1.86 1.60
CA LYS A 51 15.96 1.69 2.48
C LYS A 51 15.72 2.38 3.83
N ASN A 52 16.03 1.69 4.92
CA ASN A 52 15.82 2.13 6.30
C ASN A 52 14.35 2.24 6.75
N GLN A 53 13.40 1.89 5.90
CA GLN A 53 12.00 1.70 6.30
C GLN A 53 11.74 0.24 6.64
N ARG A 54 11.09 -0.01 7.75
CA ARG A 54 10.64 -1.35 8.13
C ARG A 54 9.13 -1.43 8.00
N SER A 55 8.63 -2.54 7.49
CA SER A 55 7.23 -2.92 7.67
C SER A 55 7.11 -4.10 8.62
N ALA A 56 6.36 -3.92 9.70
CA ALA A 56 6.08 -5.00 10.63
C ALA A 56 5.09 -6.01 10.06
N GLN A 57 4.22 -5.59 9.15
CA GLN A 57 3.06 -6.35 8.68
C GLN A 57 3.28 -7.15 7.41
N VAL A 58 4.20 -6.70 6.54
CA VAL A 58 4.44 -7.33 5.25
C VAL A 58 5.93 -7.54 4.97
N LEU A 59 6.22 -8.49 4.09
CA LEU A 59 7.47 -8.58 3.36
C LEU A 59 7.20 -8.11 1.93
N MET A 60 8.04 -7.21 1.42
CA MET A 60 8.00 -6.74 0.04
C MET A 60 9.23 -7.20 -0.72
N ARG A 61 9.03 -7.79 -1.90
CA ARG A 61 10.10 -8.17 -2.81
C ARG A 61 9.92 -7.44 -4.12
N MET A 62 10.93 -6.65 -4.50
CA MET A 62 10.92 -5.89 -5.74
C MET A 62 11.76 -6.57 -6.79
N ASN A 63 11.24 -6.64 -8.02
CA ASN A 63 11.95 -7.13 -9.20
C ASN A 63 11.91 -6.08 -10.30
N GLY A 64 12.94 -6.07 -11.16
CA GLY A 64 13.10 -5.07 -12.21
C GLY A 64 13.68 -3.75 -11.69
N ASN A 65 13.64 -2.72 -12.52
CA ASN A 65 14.24 -1.42 -12.23
C ASN A 65 13.21 -0.44 -11.68
N TRP A 66 13.62 0.27 -10.65
CA TRP A 66 12.81 1.24 -9.92
C TRP A 66 13.62 2.50 -9.60
N LYS A 67 13.03 3.66 -9.82
CA LYS A 67 13.61 4.94 -9.40
C LYS A 67 12.82 5.48 -8.21
N THR A 68 13.42 5.40 -7.01
CA THR A 68 12.81 5.92 -5.79
C THR A 68 13.07 7.42 -5.64
N ARG A 69 12.03 8.16 -5.27
CA ARG A 69 12.11 9.57 -4.87
C ARG A 69 11.60 9.75 -3.45
N VAL A 70 12.21 10.67 -2.73
CA VAL A 70 11.89 10.99 -1.33
C VAL A 70 11.61 12.48 -1.20
N SER A 71 10.52 12.84 -0.52
CA SER A 71 10.07 14.24 -0.37
C SER A 71 11.09 15.15 0.26
N ARG A 72 11.93 14.64 1.17
CA ARG A 72 13.01 15.39 1.80
C ARG A 72 14.03 15.97 0.79
N ASN A 73 14.24 15.27 -0.32
CA ASN A 73 15.23 15.65 -1.34
C ASN A 73 14.59 16.34 -2.56
N ASN A 74 13.28 16.35 -2.64
CA ASN A 74 12.53 16.85 -3.79
C ASN A 74 11.29 17.61 -3.30
N PRO A 75 11.25 18.95 -3.38
CA PRO A 75 10.13 19.77 -2.89
C PRO A 75 8.90 19.72 -3.82
N GLU A 76 8.59 18.59 -4.42
CA GLU A 76 7.45 18.38 -5.29
C GLU A 76 6.25 17.84 -4.51
N ASN A 77 5.12 17.67 -5.21
CA ASN A 77 3.94 17.06 -4.66
C ASN A 77 4.16 15.54 -4.47
N PHE A 78 4.16 15.08 -3.21
CA PHE A 78 4.27 13.69 -2.82
C PHE A 78 2.95 13.20 -2.20
N PRO A 79 2.68 11.88 -2.25
CA PRO A 79 1.61 11.29 -1.46
C PRO A 79 1.96 11.29 0.03
N LEU A 80 0.99 10.99 0.88
CA LEU A 80 1.25 10.73 2.30
C LEU A 80 2.35 9.67 2.45
N GLY A 81 3.23 9.85 3.42
CA GLY A 81 4.41 9.00 3.61
C GLY A 81 5.66 9.50 2.87
N GLY A 82 5.53 10.42 1.91
CA GLY A 82 6.67 11.13 1.31
C GLY A 82 7.58 10.30 0.42
N PHE A 83 7.10 9.17 -0.11
CA PHE A 83 7.84 8.31 -1.04
C PHE A 83 7.08 8.12 -2.34
N ALA A 84 7.83 8.01 -3.44
CA ALA A 84 7.31 7.67 -4.74
C ALA A 84 8.30 6.79 -5.49
N ASN A 85 7.79 5.77 -6.18
CA ASN A 85 8.58 4.85 -6.99
C ASN A 85 8.11 4.88 -8.45
N GLN A 86 9.03 5.20 -9.36
CA GLN A 86 8.80 5.08 -10.80
C GLN A 86 9.36 3.74 -11.27
N PRO A 87 8.52 2.80 -11.70
CA PRO A 87 8.97 1.54 -12.28
C PRO A 87 9.33 1.69 -13.76
N GLU A 88 10.18 0.79 -14.24
CA GLU A 88 10.23 0.47 -15.67
C GLU A 88 9.15 -0.57 -16.04
N PRO A 89 8.76 -0.66 -17.33
CA PRO A 89 7.83 -1.67 -17.79
C PRO A 89 8.26 -3.09 -17.39
N GLY A 90 7.34 -3.88 -16.86
CA GLY A 90 7.58 -5.23 -16.38
C GLY A 90 8.14 -5.35 -14.95
N ALA A 91 8.53 -4.24 -14.33
CA ALA A 91 8.92 -4.24 -12.91
C ALA A 91 7.74 -4.66 -12.02
N SER A 92 8.02 -5.32 -10.90
CA SER A 92 6.98 -5.85 -10.03
C SER A 92 7.33 -5.75 -8.55
N ILE A 93 6.30 -5.74 -7.72
CA ILE A 93 6.38 -5.83 -6.26
C ILE A 93 5.53 -7.02 -5.83
N GLU A 94 6.15 -8.00 -5.21
CA GLU A 94 5.44 -9.05 -4.47
C GLU A 94 5.24 -8.59 -3.03
N ILE A 95 4.00 -8.67 -2.54
CA ILE A 95 3.62 -8.32 -1.18
C ILE A 95 3.14 -9.58 -0.48
N VAL A 96 3.81 -9.93 0.62
CA VAL A 96 3.53 -11.11 1.43
C VAL A 96 3.14 -10.64 2.83
N PRO A 97 1.86 -10.66 3.22
CA PRO A 97 1.45 -10.42 4.59
C PRO A 97 2.11 -11.42 5.55
N LYS A 98 2.61 -10.94 6.69
CA LYS A 98 3.22 -11.79 7.72
C LYS A 98 2.19 -12.51 8.58
N GLN A 99 0.96 -12.02 8.57
CA GLN A 99 -0.19 -12.65 9.20
C GLN A 99 -1.28 -12.82 8.14
N PRO A 100 -2.04 -13.90 8.13
CA PRO A 100 -3.15 -14.08 7.21
C PRO A 100 -4.16 -12.94 7.31
N LEU A 101 -4.64 -12.47 6.17
CA LEU A 101 -5.76 -11.56 6.09
C LEU A 101 -7.01 -12.35 5.74
N PHE A 102 -8.03 -12.24 6.56
CA PHE A 102 -9.28 -12.96 6.40
C PHE A 102 -10.38 -12.05 5.85
N GLY A 103 -11.27 -12.65 5.07
CA GLY A 103 -12.42 -11.96 4.50
C GLY A 103 -12.09 -11.22 3.19
N LEU A 104 -13.05 -10.46 2.71
CA LEU A 104 -12.92 -9.69 1.47
C LEU A 104 -11.94 -8.54 1.69
N GLN A 105 -10.91 -8.46 0.84
CA GLN A 105 -9.93 -7.39 0.89
C GLN A 105 -10.13 -6.42 -0.26
N ARG A 106 -9.75 -5.18 -0.01
CA ARG A 106 -9.60 -4.13 -1.01
C ARG A 106 -8.12 -3.75 -1.11
N VAL A 107 -7.55 -3.90 -2.30
CA VAL A 107 -6.20 -3.42 -2.61
C VAL A 107 -6.33 -2.11 -3.38
N THR A 108 -5.86 -1.03 -2.79
CA THR A 108 -5.87 0.31 -3.38
C THR A 108 -4.43 0.72 -3.67
N ILE A 109 -4.19 1.29 -4.84
CA ILE A 109 -2.91 1.92 -5.18
C ILE A 109 -3.10 3.42 -5.38
N TRP A 110 -2.14 4.20 -4.93
CA TRP A 110 -2.04 5.63 -5.24
C TRP A 110 -1.00 5.82 -6.33
N THR A 111 -1.42 6.41 -7.44
CA THR A 111 -0.59 6.59 -8.62
C THR A 111 -0.69 8.02 -9.16
N ARG A 112 0.34 8.40 -9.91
CA ARG A 112 0.40 9.67 -10.63
C ARG A 112 1.05 9.44 -11.99
N ARG A 113 0.54 10.05 -13.04
CA ARG A 113 1.19 10.06 -14.34
C ARG A 113 2.19 11.20 -14.43
N ASN A 114 3.39 10.85 -14.86
CA ASN A 114 4.47 11.82 -15.10
C ASN A 114 4.56 12.23 -16.58
N HIS A 115 3.84 11.53 -17.47
CA HIS A 115 3.88 11.74 -18.92
C HIS A 115 2.47 11.69 -19.50
N ASP A 116 2.26 12.35 -20.64
CA ASP A 116 0.96 12.41 -21.35
C ASP A 116 0.52 11.10 -21.97
N ASP A 117 1.40 10.09 -22.01
CA ASP A 117 1.10 8.77 -22.54
C ASP A 117 0.16 7.99 -21.61
N ALA A 118 -1.05 7.84 -22.07
CA ALA A 118 -2.19 7.35 -21.28
C ALA A 118 -2.29 5.81 -21.22
N SER A 119 -1.38 5.06 -21.86
CA SER A 119 -1.59 3.63 -22.12
C SER A 119 -1.21 2.69 -20.96
N GLY A 120 -0.49 3.16 -19.97
CA GLY A 120 0.06 2.31 -18.91
C GLY A 120 -0.86 2.12 -17.70
N GLY A 121 -0.69 1.00 -17.04
CA GLY A 121 -1.42 0.62 -15.85
C GLY A 121 -0.63 -0.37 -15.01
N TRP A 122 -1.34 -1.06 -14.17
CA TRP A 122 -0.83 -2.09 -13.29
C TRP A 122 -1.65 -3.36 -13.41
N LYS A 123 -1.00 -4.51 -13.29
CA LYS A 123 -1.67 -5.80 -13.12
C LYS A 123 -1.45 -6.32 -11.72
N LEU A 124 -2.54 -6.72 -11.09
CA LEU A 124 -2.55 -7.39 -9.81
C LEU A 124 -2.79 -8.88 -10.04
N SER A 125 -1.83 -9.70 -9.63
CA SER A 125 -1.91 -11.16 -9.76
C SER A 125 -1.97 -11.80 -8.38
N PHE A 126 -2.88 -12.76 -8.21
CA PHE A 126 -3.09 -13.52 -6.97
C PHE A 126 -2.55 -14.95 -7.10
N PRO A 127 -2.30 -15.65 -5.97
CA PRO A 127 -1.75 -17.01 -5.98
C PRO A 127 -2.64 -18.06 -6.65
N ASP A 128 -3.96 -17.83 -6.69
CA ASP A 128 -4.94 -18.69 -7.37
C ASP A 128 -4.92 -18.56 -8.89
N GLY A 129 -4.06 -17.68 -9.43
CA GLY A 129 -3.94 -17.38 -10.85
C GLY A 129 -4.87 -16.27 -11.34
N GLU A 130 -5.71 -15.71 -10.47
CA GLU A 130 -6.52 -14.56 -10.83
C GLU A 130 -5.64 -13.35 -11.14
N VAL A 131 -5.96 -12.63 -12.22
CA VAL A 131 -5.27 -11.39 -12.64
C VAL A 131 -6.31 -10.29 -12.83
N ARG A 132 -6.04 -9.11 -12.29
CA ARG A 132 -6.90 -7.94 -12.41
C ARG A 132 -6.12 -6.73 -12.89
N ASP A 133 -6.70 -6.00 -13.82
CA ASP A 133 -6.15 -4.74 -14.30
C ASP A 133 -6.50 -3.59 -13.34
N LEU A 134 -5.49 -2.82 -12.98
CA LEU A 134 -5.60 -1.56 -12.25
C LEU A 134 -5.27 -0.41 -13.20
N LEU A 135 -6.31 0.22 -13.72
CA LEU A 135 -6.13 1.37 -14.59
C LEU A 135 -5.70 2.58 -13.77
N ALA A 136 -4.61 3.21 -14.19
CA ALA A 136 -4.16 4.44 -13.57
C ALA A 136 -5.01 5.62 -14.07
N PRO A 137 -5.40 6.55 -13.18
CA PRO A 137 -6.05 7.78 -13.59
C PRO A 137 -5.20 8.59 -14.57
N LEU A 138 -5.84 9.24 -15.54
CA LEU A 138 -5.18 10.03 -16.59
C LEU A 138 -4.79 11.44 -16.09
N THR A 139 -4.22 11.55 -14.90
CA THR A 139 -3.94 12.86 -14.28
C THR A 139 -2.53 12.92 -13.70
N SER A 140 -1.94 14.09 -13.69
CA SER A 140 -0.68 14.40 -13.04
C SER A 140 -0.78 14.56 -11.51
N ASN A 141 -1.99 14.56 -10.96
CA ASN A 141 -2.22 14.56 -9.52
C ASN A 141 -2.24 13.13 -8.99
N TRP A 142 -1.88 12.97 -7.70
CA TRP A 142 -2.03 11.70 -7.00
C TRP A 142 -3.50 11.30 -6.91
N GLN A 143 -3.81 10.11 -7.39
CA GLN A 143 -5.15 9.55 -7.31
C GLN A 143 -5.09 8.07 -6.98
N SER A 144 -6.17 7.57 -6.38
CA SER A 144 -6.31 6.17 -6.02
C SER A 144 -7.14 5.40 -7.04
N SER A 145 -6.72 4.15 -7.27
CA SER A 145 -7.51 3.12 -7.95
C SER A 145 -7.52 1.87 -7.08
N TYR A 146 -8.58 1.08 -7.12
CA TYR A 146 -8.67 -0.11 -6.30
C TYR A 146 -9.28 -1.29 -7.04
N VAL A 147 -8.96 -2.48 -6.54
CA VAL A 147 -9.65 -3.72 -6.87
C VAL A 147 -10.10 -4.41 -5.59
N MET A 148 -11.19 -5.15 -5.68
CA MET A 148 -11.62 -6.05 -4.63
C MET A 148 -10.90 -7.38 -4.81
N GLY A 149 -10.20 -7.85 -3.77
CA GLY A 149 -9.66 -9.20 -3.71
C GLY A 149 -10.78 -10.24 -3.57
N SER A 150 -10.46 -11.50 -3.86
CA SER A 150 -11.38 -12.59 -3.53
C SER A 150 -11.47 -12.77 -2.01
N ALA A 151 -12.54 -13.40 -1.52
CA ALA A 151 -12.71 -13.69 -0.09
C ALA A 151 -11.78 -14.81 0.43
N ILE A 152 -10.84 -15.26 -0.39
CA ILE A 152 -9.84 -16.28 -0.06
C ILE A 152 -8.70 -15.60 0.68
N ASP A 153 -8.13 -16.30 1.65
CA ASP A 153 -6.98 -15.85 2.45
C ASP A 153 -5.89 -15.22 1.57
N LEU A 154 -5.68 -13.91 1.69
CA LEU A 154 -4.65 -13.21 0.95
C LEU A 154 -3.29 -13.53 1.56
N ASN A 155 -2.63 -14.57 1.03
CA ASN A 155 -1.29 -14.97 1.47
C ASN A 155 -0.18 -14.16 0.78
N SER A 156 -0.43 -13.73 -0.46
CA SER A 156 0.45 -12.86 -1.23
C SER A 156 -0.25 -12.32 -2.47
N PHE A 157 0.27 -11.27 -3.05
CA PHE A 157 -0.08 -10.81 -4.39
C PHE A 157 1.10 -10.09 -5.03
N THR A 158 1.08 -10.01 -6.36
CA THR A 158 2.10 -9.31 -7.13
C THR A 158 1.47 -8.15 -7.89
N LEU A 159 2.00 -6.96 -7.70
CA LEU A 159 1.68 -5.76 -8.47
C LEU A 159 2.75 -5.60 -9.55
N ARG A 160 2.38 -5.71 -10.83
CA ARG A 160 3.27 -5.59 -11.98
C ARG A 160 2.96 -4.35 -12.79
N ALA A 161 4.00 -3.61 -13.12
CA ALA A 161 3.93 -2.44 -14.00
C ALA A 161 3.82 -2.88 -15.46
N GLU A 162 2.82 -2.35 -16.18
CA GLU A 162 2.62 -2.55 -17.61
C GLU A 162 3.39 -1.47 -18.41
N ASN A 163 3.14 -1.40 -19.72
CA ASN A 163 3.75 -0.38 -20.59
C ASN A 163 3.43 1.03 -20.09
N ASN A 164 4.42 1.93 -20.13
CA ASN A 164 4.31 3.33 -19.65
C ASN A 164 3.65 3.43 -18.27
N PRO A 165 4.20 2.75 -17.24
CA PRO A 165 3.57 2.67 -15.95
C PRO A 165 3.59 4.02 -15.25
N PRO A 166 2.51 4.37 -14.53
CA PRO A 166 2.48 5.55 -13.70
C PRO A 166 3.39 5.38 -12.49
N GLU A 167 3.78 6.50 -11.89
CA GLU A 167 4.49 6.51 -10.62
C GLU A 167 3.60 5.98 -9.49
N LEU A 168 4.15 5.14 -8.63
CA LEU A 168 3.47 4.55 -7.47
C LEU A 168 3.81 5.33 -6.21
N GLY A 169 2.80 5.74 -5.46
CA GLY A 169 2.93 6.52 -4.22
C GLY A 169 2.59 5.74 -2.96
N ALA A 170 1.68 4.79 -3.04
CA ALA A 170 1.30 3.93 -1.93
C ALA A 170 0.55 2.69 -2.39
N ILE A 171 0.50 1.71 -1.49
CA ILE A 171 -0.35 0.54 -1.58
C ILE A 171 -1.13 0.46 -0.26
N ILE A 172 -2.46 0.32 -0.33
CA ILE A 172 -3.30 0.22 0.87
C ILE A 172 -4.07 -1.10 0.80
N ILE A 173 -4.05 -1.84 1.89
CA ILE A 173 -4.74 -3.12 1.99
C ILE A 173 -5.71 -3.07 3.16
N ASP A 174 -7.00 -3.01 2.83
CA ASP A 174 -8.08 -3.00 3.80
C ASP A 174 -8.86 -4.30 3.72
N THR A 175 -9.35 -4.78 4.85
CA THR A 175 -10.46 -5.71 4.88
C THR A 175 -11.77 -4.91 4.92
N LEU A 176 -12.88 -5.53 4.51
CA LEU A 176 -14.20 -4.91 4.71
C LEU A 176 -14.79 -5.21 6.10
N ALA A 177 -14.00 -5.83 6.98
CA ALA A 177 -14.40 -6.07 8.36
C ALA A 177 -14.33 -4.76 9.17
N PRO A 178 -15.30 -4.53 10.06
CA PRO A 178 -15.22 -3.39 10.98
C PRO A 178 -13.98 -3.46 11.86
N GLY A 179 -13.31 -2.33 12.04
CA GLY A 179 -12.11 -2.30 12.85
C GLY A 179 -11.19 -1.12 12.56
N VAL A 180 -9.94 -1.29 12.93
CA VAL A 180 -8.93 -0.24 12.75
C VAL A 180 -7.73 -0.74 11.93
N THR A 181 -7.16 0.15 11.12
CA THR A 181 -5.77 0.07 10.65
C THR A 181 -4.93 1.09 11.40
N VAL A 182 -3.64 0.81 11.54
CA VAL A 182 -2.68 1.78 12.12
C VAL A 182 -1.49 1.89 11.18
N ASP A 183 -1.39 3.03 10.54
CA ASP A 183 -0.46 3.29 9.45
C ASP A 183 0.81 3.96 9.97
N SER A 184 1.98 3.43 9.62
CA SER A 184 3.28 4.00 9.99
C SER A 184 3.82 4.84 8.82
N LEU A 185 3.76 6.16 8.97
CA LEU A 185 4.16 7.14 7.94
C LEU A 185 5.40 7.93 8.42
N GLY A 186 6.47 7.20 8.69
CA GLY A 186 7.77 7.80 9.04
C GLY A 186 8.59 8.13 7.79
N ILE A 187 9.26 9.27 7.79
CA ILE A 187 10.18 9.68 6.73
C ILE A 187 11.62 9.56 7.25
N VAL A 188 12.44 8.76 6.58
CA VAL A 188 13.87 8.52 6.88
C VAL A 188 14.82 9.27 5.98
#